data_3604eb9ab565ed61dc8711f08126b2a0
#
_entry.id   3604eb9ab565ed61dc8711f08126b2a0
#
_cell.length_a   1.000
_cell.length_b   1.000
_cell.length_c   1.000
_cell.angle_alpha   90.00
_cell.angle_beta   90.00
_cell.angle_gamma   90.00
#
_symmetry.space_group_name_H-M   'P 1'
#
loop_
_entity.id
_entity.type
_entity.pdbx_description
1 polymer ?
#
loop_
_entity_poly.entity_id
_entity_poly.type
_entity_poly.pdbx_seq_one_letter_code
_entity_poly.pdbx_strand_id
1 'polypeptide(L)'
;ATMRRMGFSYDLDRTVKTCSPDYYRWGQWIFEKMWEKGLVYRKKNPVNWCPTCKTVLANEQVTEGKCWRCGTEPEKRDLEQWYYKITEYSQELLDDLEKLPGWPERVKQMQANWIGRSEGAEVDFTLCDQDGEPIEGDEGKITVFTTRADTLFGVSFLVLAPEYAGLHELVEGTE
;
A
#
# COMPACT_ATOMS: atom_id res chain seq x y z
N ALA A 1 -2.66 37.61 -14.85
CA ALA A 1 -2.48 39.06 -14.80
C ALA A 1 -1.27 39.46 -13.93
N THR A 2 -1.17 38.99 -12.68
CA THR A 2 -0.10 39.37 -11.71
C THR A 2 1.29 38.99 -12.19
N MET A 3 1.49 37.76 -12.67
CA MET A 3 2.79 37.26 -13.15
C MET A 3 3.34 38.07 -14.32
N ARG A 4 2.49 38.49 -15.27
CA ARG A 4 2.89 39.39 -16.36
C ARG A 4 3.35 40.77 -15.82
N ARG A 5 2.66 41.32 -14.81
CA ARG A 5 3.03 42.60 -14.17
C ARG A 5 4.36 42.50 -13.42
N MET A 6 4.70 41.34 -12.90
CA MET A 6 5.98 41.07 -12.21
C MET A 6 7.15 40.86 -13.17
N GLY A 7 6.92 40.83 -14.49
CA GLY A 7 7.98 40.70 -15.50
C GLY A 7 8.58 39.29 -15.63
N PHE A 8 7.86 38.27 -15.20
CA PHE A 8 8.35 36.90 -15.42
C PHE A 8 8.44 36.56 -16.91
N SER A 9 9.52 35.92 -17.31
CA SER A 9 9.82 35.52 -18.69
C SER A 9 9.19 34.18 -19.11
N TYR A 10 8.10 33.79 -18.45
CA TYR A 10 7.35 32.58 -18.84
C TYR A 10 6.54 32.84 -20.12
N ASP A 11 6.49 31.82 -20.98
CA ASP A 11 5.56 31.78 -22.10
C ASP A 11 4.14 31.51 -21.56
N LEU A 12 3.41 32.58 -21.26
CA LEU A 12 2.06 32.50 -20.66
C LEU A 12 0.98 32.05 -21.67
N ASP A 13 1.29 32.02 -22.96
CA ASP A 13 0.38 31.52 -24.00
C ASP A 13 0.37 29.99 -24.04
N ARG A 14 1.42 29.35 -23.47
CA ARG A 14 1.51 27.90 -23.26
C ARG A 14 1.05 27.46 -21.86
N THR A 15 0.13 28.21 -21.27
CA THR A 15 -0.41 27.88 -19.97
C THR A 15 -1.31 26.64 -20.03
N VAL A 16 -1.06 25.69 -19.15
CA VAL A 16 -1.85 24.46 -18.97
C VAL A 16 -2.65 24.54 -17.68
N LYS A 17 -3.94 24.23 -17.77
CA LYS A 17 -4.84 24.11 -16.60
C LYS A 17 -5.16 22.63 -16.38
N THR A 18 -4.55 22.02 -15.38
CA THR A 18 -4.73 20.60 -15.11
C THR A 18 -6.14 20.20 -14.67
N CYS A 19 -6.94 21.18 -14.21
CA CYS A 19 -8.34 20.98 -13.82
C CYS A 19 -9.33 21.15 -14.99
N SER A 20 -8.86 21.43 -16.20
CA SER A 20 -9.75 21.55 -17.38
C SER A 20 -9.96 20.19 -18.07
N PRO A 21 -11.15 19.99 -18.71
CA PRO A 21 -11.43 18.76 -19.44
C PRO A 21 -10.40 18.43 -20.52
N ASP A 22 -9.88 19.45 -21.21
CA ASP A 22 -8.87 19.30 -22.25
C ASP A 22 -7.58 18.67 -21.75
N TYR A 23 -7.29 18.82 -20.45
CA TYR A 23 -6.13 18.23 -19.83
C TYR A 23 -6.45 16.90 -19.13
N TYR A 24 -7.42 16.86 -18.22
CA TYR A 24 -7.65 15.67 -17.38
C TYR A 24 -8.22 14.49 -18.16
N ARG A 25 -8.82 14.70 -19.36
CA ARG A 25 -9.25 13.60 -20.23
C ARG A 25 -8.14 12.58 -20.53
N TRP A 26 -6.90 13.04 -20.55
CA TRP A 26 -5.76 12.17 -20.80
C TRP A 26 -5.45 11.26 -19.60
N GLY A 27 -5.66 11.77 -18.38
CA GLY A 27 -5.59 10.94 -17.17
C GLY A 27 -6.67 9.86 -17.16
N GLN A 28 -7.89 10.20 -17.59
CA GLN A 28 -8.98 9.23 -17.74
C GLN A 28 -8.67 8.18 -18.81
N TRP A 29 -8.15 8.60 -19.96
CA TRP A 29 -7.75 7.69 -21.03
C TRP A 29 -6.62 6.73 -20.59
N ILE A 30 -5.62 7.22 -19.85
CA ILE A 30 -4.56 6.36 -19.30
C ILE A 30 -5.17 5.34 -18.33
N PHE A 31 -6.10 5.75 -17.47
CA PHE A 31 -6.80 4.85 -16.57
C PHE A 31 -7.54 3.74 -17.33
N GLU A 32 -8.29 4.08 -18.38
CA GLU A 32 -8.99 3.12 -19.23
C GLU A 32 -8.01 2.12 -19.86
N LYS A 33 -6.88 2.59 -20.39
CA LYS A 33 -5.84 1.72 -20.97
C LYS A 33 -5.20 0.79 -19.95
N MET A 34 -5.00 1.25 -18.72
CA MET A 34 -4.51 0.39 -17.65
C MET A 34 -5.56 -0.63 -17.20
N TRP A 35 -6.83 -0.25 -17.20
CA TRP A 35 -7.93 -1.17 -16.91
C TRP A 35 -8.08 -2.25 -18.00
N GLU A 36 -8.06 -1.87 -19.28
CA GLU A 36 -8.06 -2.80 -20.42
C GLU A 36 -6.93 -3.85 -20.31
N LYS A 37 -5.78 -3.46 -19.77
CA LYS A 37 -4.64 -4.35 -19.52
C LYS A 37 -4.74 -5.17 -18.22
N GLY A 38 -5.82 -5.04 -17.45
CA GLY A 38 -6.00 -5.74 -16.18
C GLY A 38 -5.11 -5.25 -15.04
N LEU A 39 -4.49 -4.06 -15.19
CA LEU A 39 -3.59 -3.45 -14.20
C LEU A 39 -4.35 -2.66 -13.12
N VAL A 40 -5.66 -2.50 -13.27
CA VAL A 40 -6.52 -1.79 -12.33
C VAL A 40 -7.61 -2.73 -11.84
N TYR A 41 -7.90 -2.68 -10.55
CA TYR A 41 -8.95 -3.49 -9.93
C TYR A 41 -9.69 -2.69 -8.85
N ARG A 42 -10.87 -3.18 -8.46
CA ARG A 42 -11.62 -2.62 -7.34
C ARG A 42 -11.46 -3.50 -6.11
N LYS A 43 -11.30 -2.88 -4.96
CA LYS A 43 -11.23 -3.56 -3.67
C LYS A 43 -11.88 -2.69 -2.59
N LYS A 44 -12.63 -3.34 -1.71
CA LYS A 44 -13.10 -2.75 -0.46
C LYS A 44 -11.97 -2.77 0.56
N ASN A 45 -11.64 -1.60 1.10
CA ASN A 45 -10.52 -1.47 2.04
C ASN A 45 -10.82 -0.36 3.06
N PRO A 46 -10.35 -0.49 4.30
CA PRO A 46 -10.50 0.55 5.30
C PRO A 46 -9.69 1.80 4.92
N VAL A 47 -10.34 2.94 5.00
CA VAL A 47 -9.73 4.26 4.77
C VAL A 47 -9.97 5.18 5.96
N ASN A 48 -9.12 6.18 6.12
CA ASN A 48 -9.38 7.24 7.11
C ASN A 48 -10.44 8.18 6.55
N TRP A 49 -11.58 8.25 7.21
CA TRP A 49 -12.69 9.12 6.85
C TRP A 49 -12.84 10.25 7.85
N CYS A 50 -12.83 11.49 7.36
CA CYS A 50 -13.16 12.63 8.21
C CYS A 50 -14.66 12.94 8.15
N PRO A 51 -15.42 12.76 9.26
CA PRO A 51 -16.87 12.98 9.27
C PRO A 51 -17.25 14.46 9.10
N THR A 52 -16.40 15.38 9.56
CA THR A 52 -16.62 16.83 9.44
C THR A 52 -16.35 17.33 8.01
N CYS A 53 -15.21 16.94 7.42
CA CYS A 53 -14.86 17.33 6.04
C CYS A 53 -15.59 16.48 4.99
N LYS A 54 -16.22 15.36 5.39
CA LYS A 54 -16.89 14.36 4.52
C LYS A 54 -16.00 13.89 3.37
N THR A 55 -14.75 13.54 3.70
CA THR A 55 -13.75 13.13 2.71
C THR A 55 -12.83 12.05 3.27
N VAL A 56 -12.26 11.27 2.36
CA VAL A 56 -11.17 10.34 2.65
C VAL A 56 -9.88 11.12 2.86
N LEU A 57 -9.09 10.69 3.83
CA LEU A 57 -7.78 11.25 4.16
C LEU A 57 -6.70 10.23 3.83
N ALA A 58 -5.63 10.66 3.15
CA ALA A 58 -4.39 9.91 3.09
C ALA A 58 -3.74 9.83 4.48
N ASN A 59 -2.82 8.89 4.69
CA ASN A 59 -2.17 8.74 6.00
C ASN A 59 -1.44 10.01 6.42
N GLU A 60 -0.79 10.70 5.47
CA GLU A 60 -0.07 11.96 5.69
C GLU A 60 -1.00 13.14 6.07
N GLN A 61 -2.29 12.98 5.82
CA GLN A 61 -3.31 13.97 6.17
C GLN A 61 -3.92 13.74 7.56
N VAL A 62 -3.47 12.70 8.26
CA VAL A 62 -3.80 12.44 9.66
C VAL A 62 -2.57 12.79 10.49
N THR A 63 -2.61 13.98 11.11
CA THR A 63 -1.52 14.50 11.92
C THR A 63 -1.89 14.38 13.39
N GLU A 64 -1.06 13.71 14.18
CA GLU A 64 -1.33 13.46 15.62
C GLU A 64 -2.71 12.84 15.88
N GLY A 65 -3.15 11.92 14.99
CA GLY A 65 -4.45 11.26 15.09
C GLY A 65 -5.64 12.12 14.64
N LYS A 66 -5.41 13.31 14.08
CA LYS A 66 -6.45 14.25 13.70
C LYS A 66 -6.37 14.67 12.23
N CYS A 67 -7.51 15.04 11.67
CA CYS A 67 -7.59 15.62 10.33
C CYS A 67 -6.78 16.91 10.25
N TRP A 68 -5.82 16.99 9.35
CA TRP A 68 -4.95 18.16 9.14
C TRP A 68 -5.71 19.47 8.86
N ARG A 69 -6.95 19.37 8.33
CA ARG A 69 -7.76 20.54 7.93
C ARG A 69 -8.68 21.06 9.03
N CYS A 70 -9.40 20.15 9.74
CA CYS A 70 -10.43 20.55 10.69
C CYS A 70 -10.17 20.10 12.13
N GLY A 71 -9.11 19.34 12.39
CA GLY A 71 -8.75 18.85 13.73
C GLY A 71 -9.66 17.75 14.28
N THR A 72 -10.66 17.28 13.51
CA THR A 72 -11.55 16.18 13.94
C THR A 72 -10.81 14.86 13.84
N GLU A 73 -11.01 13.96 14.79
CA GLU A 73 -10.51 12.60 14.75
C GLU A 73 -11.19 11.81 13.61
N PRO A 74 -10.42 11.22 12.68
CA PRO A 74 -10.97 10.44 11.59
C PRO A 74 -11.38 9.05 12.06
N GLU A 75 -12.43 8.51 11.46
CA GLU A 75 -12.88 7.13 11.66
C GLU A 75 -12.41 6.21 10.54
N LYS A 76 -12.24 4.91 10.82
CA LYS A 76 -12.03 3.91 9.77
C LYS A 76 -13.35 3.58 9.12
N ARG A 77 -13.37 3.62 7.78
CA ARG A 77 -14.56 3.30 6.99
C ARG A 77 -14.16 2.44 5.80
N ASP A 78 -14.85 1.33 5.63
CA ASP A 78 -14.64 0.46 4.48
C ASP A 78 -15.31 1.05 3.24
N LEU A 79 -14.48 1.43 2.27
CA LEU A 79 -14.94 1.95 0.98
C LEU A 79 -14.38 1.12 -0.16
N GLU A 80 -15.23 0.90 -1.17
CA GLU A 80 -14.81 0.29 -2.42
C GLU A 80 -14.07 1.32 -3.27
N GLN A 81 -12.81 1.04 -3.61
CA GLN A 81 -11.93 1.96 -4.32
C GLN A 81 -11.17 1.25 -5.44
N TRP A 82 -10.59 2.05 -6.33
CA TRP A 82 -9.74 1.58 -7.40
C TRP A 82 -8.29 1.48 -6.92
N TYR A 83 -7.64 0.39 -7.30
CA TYR A 83 -6.24 0.10 -7.00
C TYR A 83 -5.49 -0.26 -8.27
N TYR A 84 -4.22 0.09 -8.33
CA TYR A 84 -3.31 -0.35 -9.37
C TYR A 84 -2.47 -1.53 -8.87
N LYS A 85 -2.23 -2.52 -9.74
CA LYS A 85 -1.30 -3.62 -9.46
C LYS A 85 0.14 -3.13 -9.62
N ILE A 86 0.60 -2.30 -8.71
CA ILE A 86 1.91 -1.62 -8.81
C ILE A 86 3.10 -2.58 -8.76
N THR A 87 2.89 -3.81 -8.30
CA THR A 87 3.94 -4.84 -8.22
C THR A 87 4.01 -5.74 -9.44
N GLU A 88 3.09 -5.60 -10.40
CA GLU A 88 3.01 -6.48 -11.58
C GLU A 88 4.31 -6.50 -12.40
N TYR A 89 4.97 -5.36 -12.51
CA TYR A 89 6.22 -5.21 -13.25
C TYR A 89 7.47 -5.13 -12.36
N SER A 90 7.36 -5.42 -11.08
CA SER A 90 8.47 -5.22 -10.13
C SER A 90 9.71 -6.02 -10.50
N GLN A 91 9.54 -7.30 -10.90
CA GLN A 91 10.67 -8.13 -11.31
C GLN A 91 11.29 -7.64 -12.61
N GLU A 92 10.47 -7.32 -13.62
CA GLU A 92 10.94 -6.79 -14.90
C GLU A 92 11.72 -5.48 -14.71
N LEU A 93 11.20 -4.57 -13.87
CA LEU A 93 11.87 -3.32 -13.55
C LEU A 93 13.21 -3.53 -12.85
N LEU A 94 13.32 -4.53 -11.97
CA LEU A 94 14.56 -4.88 -11.29
C LEU A 94 15.60 -5.42 -12.30
N ASP A 95 15.18 -6.36 -13.15
CA ASP A 95 16.05 -6.97 -14.16
C ASP A 95 16.51 -5.94 -15.20
N ASP A 96 15.65 -5.00 -15.54
CA ASP A 96 15.93 -3.96 -16.54
C ASP A 96 16.91 -2.89 -16.05
N LEU A 97 17.22 -2.81 -14.75
CA LEU A 97 18.28 -1.94 -14.25
C LEU A 97 19.65 -2.27 -14.88
N GLU A 98 19.89 -3.55 -15.19
CA GLU A 98 21.11 -3.99 -15.88
C GLU A 98 21.21 -3.46 -17.33
N LYS A 99 20.08 -3.15 -17.95
CA LYS A 99 19.98 -2.62 -19.31
C LYS A 99 20.21 -1.09 -19.39
N LEU A 100 20.55 -0.45 -18.27
CA LEU A 100 20.71 1.00 -18.13
C LEU A 100 22.19 1.38 -17.88
N PRO A 101 23.10 1.19 -18.85
CA PRO A 101 24.53 1.41 -18.63
C PRO A 101 24.90 2.88 -18.39
N GLY A 102 24.06 3.82 -18.82
CA GLY A 102 24.25 5.25 -18.61
C GLY A 102 23.75 5.78 -17.25
N TRP A 103 23.14 4.93 -16.43
CA TRP A 103 22.68 5.36 -15.11
C TRP A 103 23.77 5.20 -14.05
N PRO A 104 23.91 6.16 -13.11
CA PRO A 104 24.83 6.03 -11.98
C PRO A 104 24.45 4.82 -11.10
N GLU A 105 25.44 4.04 -10.68
CA GLU A 105 25.23 2.85 -9.84
C GLU A 105 24.44 3.16 -8.56
N ARG A 106 24.70 4.31 -7.93
CA ARG A 106 23.94 4.75 -6.76
C ARG A 106 22.44 4.84 -7.05
N VAL A 107 22.04 5.31 -8.24
CA VAL A 107 20.63 5.44 -8.62
C VAL A 107 20.03 4.06 -8.84
N LYS A 108 20.74 3.17 -9.54
CA LYS A 108 20.30 1.77 -9.71
C LYS A 108 20.09 1.08 -8.37
N GLN A 109 21.02 1.23 -7.44
CA GLN A 109 20.91 0.66 -6.10
C GLN A 109 19.69 1.23 -5.34
N MET A 110 19.43 2.53 -5.45
CA MET A 110 18.24 3.13 -4.84
C MET A 110 16.94 2.56 -5.43
N GLN A 111 16.88 2.32 -6.73
CA GLN A 111 15.74 1.70 -7.40
C GLN A 111 15.56 0.24 -6.95
N ALA A 112 16.63 -0.55 -6.91
CA ALA A 112 16.61 -1.93 -6.45
C ALA A 112 16.11 -2.03 -5.00
N ASN A 113 16.64 -1.18 -4.12
CA ASN A 113 16.22 -1.11 -2.71
C ASN A 113 14.74 -0.69 -2.56
N TRP A 114 14.25 0.21 -3.42
CA TRP A 114 12.86 0.63 -3.43
C TRP A 114 11.90 -0.49 -3.87
N ILE A 115 12.28 -1.25 -4.90
CA ILE A 115 11.52 -2.43 -5.35
C ILE A 115 11.51 -3.47 -4.23
N GLY A 116 12.62 -3.65 -3.53
CA GLY A 116 12.71 -4.39 -2.28
C GLY A 116 12.36 -5.88 -2.44
N ARG A 117 12.84 -6.54 -3.52
CA ARG A 117 12.68 -8.00 -3.64
C ARG A 117 13.24 -8.69 -2.40
N SER A 118 12.43 -9.51 -1.77
CA SER A 118 12.85 -10.36 -0.67
C SER A 118 12.55 -11.82 -0.97
N GLU A 119 13.44 -12.71 -0.55
CA GLU A 119 13.27 -14.15 -0.66
C GLU A 119 13.23 -14.76 0.74
N GLY A 120 12.35 -15.71 0.95
CA GLY A 120 12.14 -16.32 2.25
C GLY A 120 11.31 -17.58 2.15
N ALA A 121 10.83 -18.03 3.29
CA ALA A 121 9.97 -19.22 3.40
C ALA A 121 8.66 -18.85 4.09
N GLU A 122 7.58 -19.48 3.67
CA GLU A 122 6.34 -19.54 4.43
C GLU A 122 6.43 -20.69 5.42
N VAL A 123 6.00 -20.43 6.65
CA VAL A 123 6.04 -21.37 7.75
C VAL A 123 4.67 -21.43 8.39
N ASP A 124 4.13 -22.63 8.49
CA ASP A 124 2.86 -22.88 9.16
C ASP A 124 3.10 -23.19 10.64
N PHE A 125 2.50 -22.42 11.51
CA PHE A 125 2.37 -22.72 12.92
C PHE A 125 1.03 -23.39 13.17
N THR A 126 1.04 -24.62 13.67
CA THR A 126 -0.17 -25.34 14.04
C THR A 126 -0.68 -24.82 15.37
N LEU A 127 -1.96 -24.48 15.41
CA LEU A 127 -2.67 -24.15 16.63
C LEU A 127 -3.07 -25.42 17.36
N CYS A 128 -2.94 -25.41 18.68
CA CYS A 128 -3.38 -26.48 19.53
C CYS A 128 -4.46 -25.96 20.49
N ASP A 129 -5.34 -26.84 20.92
CA ASP A 129 -6.31 -26.56 21.98
C ASP A 129 -5.64 -26.49 23.37
N GLN A 130 -6.44 -26.35 24.42
CA GLN A 130 -5.96 -26.26 25.82
C GLN A 130 -5.32 -27.59 26.30
N ASP A 131 -5.66 -28.70 25.69
CA ASP A 131 -5.12 -30.04 26.01
C ASP A 131 -3.83 -30.32 25.18
N GLY A 132 -3.46 -29.44 24.26
CA GLY A 132 -2.29 -29.54 23.41
C GLY A 132 -2.51 -30.33 22.12
N GLU A 133 -3.75 -30.69 21.81
CA GLU A 133 -4.09 -31.40 20.58
C GLU A 133 -4.20 -30.43 19.40
N PRO A 134 -3.65 -30.79 18.20
CA PRO A 134 -3.73 -29.93 17.02
C PRO A 134 -5.17 -29.68 16.57
N ILE A 135 -5.48 -28.43 16.26
CA ILE A 135 -6.74 -28.05 15.64
C ILE A 135 -6.67 -28.39 14.15
N GLU A 136 -7.58 -29.25 13.67
CA GLU A 136 -7.60 -29.67 12.28
C GLU A 136 -8.18 -28.60 11.34
N GLY A 137 -7.70 -28.58 10.09
CA GLY A 137 -8.17 -27.68 9.04
C GLY A 137 -7.33 -26.40 8.87
N ASP A 138 -7.78 -25.56 7.96
CA ASP A 138 -7.07 -24.30 7.63
C ASP A 138 -7.17 -23.29 8.78
N GLU A 139 -8.21 -23.34 9.59
CA GLU A 139 -8.41 -22.50 10.79
C GLU A 139 -7.42 -22.86 11.92
N GLY A 140 -6.88 -24.10 11.91
CA GLY A 140 -5.87 -24.57 12.84
C GLY A 140 -4.45 -24.15 12.52
N LYS A 141 -4.23 -23.21 11.59
CA LYS A 141 -2.89 -22.81 11.15
C LYS A 141 -2.72 -21.30 11.05
N ILE A 142 -1.55 -20.83 11.44
CA ILE A 142 -1.09 -19.47 11.19
C ILE A 142 0.12 -19.53 10.28
N THR A 143 -0.04 -19.11 9.03
CA THR A 143 1.06 -19.04 8.07
C THR A 143 1.77 -17.69 8.20
N VAL A 144 3.08 -17.71 8.36
CA VAL A 144 3.93 -16.53 8.42
C VAL A 144 5.03 -16.60 7.37
N PHE A 145 5.40 -15.46 6.81
CA PHE A 145 6.55 -15.35 5.92
C PHE A 145 7.77 -14.87 6.71
N THR A 146 8.91 -15.52 6.50
CA THR A 146 10.19 -15.11 7.09
C THR A 146 11.33 -15.17 6.08
N THR A 147 12.20 -14.16 6.11
CA THR A 147 13.47 -14.16 5.38
C THR A 147 14.59 -14.90 6.15
N ARG A 148 14.33 -15.29 7.39
CA ARG A 148 15.28 -15.91 8.31
C ARG A 148 14.74 -17.23 8.87
N ALA A 149 14.41 -18.16 7.96
CA ALA A 149 13.96 -19.50 8.35
C ALA A 149 14.97 -20.27 9.22
N ASP A 150 16.25 -19.94 9.12
CA ASP A 150 17.32 -20.47 9.95
C ASP A 150 17.16 -20.18 11.45
N THR A 151 16.42 -19.13 11.82
CA THR A 151 16.17 -18.76 13.21
C THR A 151 14.96 -19.45 13.85
N LEU A 152 14.26 -20.28 13.10
CA LEU A 152 13.00 -20.89 13.52
C LEU A 152 13.14 -21.73 14.80
N PHE A 153 14.27 -22.41 14.97
CA PHE A 153 14.56 -23.23 16.15
C PHE A 153 14.68 -22.44 17.45
N GLY A 154 14.78 -21.11 17.38
CA GLY A 154 14.82 -20.20 18.53
C GLY A 154 13.51 -19.50 18.82
N VAL A 155 12.43 -19.81 18.06
CA VAL A 155 11.12 -19.18 18.27
C VAL A 155 10.50 -19.69 19.58
N SER A 156 10.12 -18.76 20.46
CA SER A 156 9.47 -19.06 21.73
C SER A 156 8.06 -18.46 21.83
N PHE A 157 7.70 -17.54 20.96
CA PHE A 157 6.34 -16.96 20.90
C PHE A 157 6.08 -16.38 19.50
N LEU A 158 4.80 -16.24 19.15
CA LEU A 158 4.31 -15.59 17.94
C LEU A 158 3.43 -14.41 18.32
N VAL A 159 3.69 -13.24 17.73
CA VAL A 159 2.89 -12.03 17.96
C VAL A 159 2.00 -11.79 16.76
N LEU A 160 0.72 -11.63 16.99
CA LEU A 160 -0.28 -11.32 15.96
C LEU A 160 -0.64 -9.83 16.01
N ALA A 161 -0.87 -9.25 14.83
CA ALA A 161 -1.38 -7.89 14.75
C ALA A 161 -2.85 -7.83 15.22
N PRO A 162 -3.29 -6.71 15.83
CA PRO A 162 -4.69 -6.54 16.24
C PRO A 162 -5.70 -6.67 15.10
N GLU A 163 -5.25 -6.45 13.86
CA GLU A 163 -6.06 -6.54 12.65
C GLU A 163 -6.10 -7.97 12.06
N TYR A 164 -5.47 -8.94 12.69
CA TYR A 164 -5.51 -10.32 12.22
C TYR A 164 -6.95 -10.87 12.25
N ALA A 165 -7.42 -11.35 11.11
CA ALA A 165 -8.83 -11.71 10.92
C ALA A 165 -9.34 -12.79 11.90
N GLY A 166 -8.49 -13.76 12.25
CA GLY A 166 -8.79 -14.84 13.21
C GLY A 166 -8.53 -14.50 14.67
N LEU A 167 -8.14 -13.24 14.99
CA LEU A 167 -7.74 -12.90 16.36
C LEU A 167 -8.87 -13.07 17.37
N HIS A 168 -10.09 -12.69 17.01
CA HIS A 168 -11.26 -12.79 17.90
C HIS A 168 -11.55 -14.25 18.30
N GLU A 169 -11.42 -15.17 17.37
CA GLU A 169 -11.64 -16.61 17.59
C GLU A 169 -10.56 -17.20 18.51
N LEU A 170 -9.32 -16.70 18.36
CA LEU A 170 -8.19 -17.15 19.17
C LEU A 170 -8.23 -16.68 20.62
N VAL A 171 -8.86 -15.53 20.90
CA VAL A 171 -8.94 -14.94 22.26
C VAL A 171 -10.30 -15.11 22.91
N GLU A 172 -11.27 -15.71 22.23
CA GLU A 172 -12.60 -15.94 22.79
C GLU A 172 -12.51 -16.91 24.00
N GLY A 173 -12.92 -16.42 25.16
CA GLY A 173 -12.84 -17.19 26.42
C GLY A 173 -11.52 -17.04 27.19
N THR A 174 -10.59 -16.20 26.73
CA THR A 174 -9.40 -15.80 27.50
C THR A 174 -9.66 -14.46 28.21
N GLU A 175 -9.20 -14.31 29.50
CA GLU A 175 -9.28 -13.04 30.24
C GLU A 175 -8.28 -11.98 29.73
#